data_a1809675073c106b3647a449edb2b526
#
_entry.id   a1809675073c106b3647a449edb2b526
#
_cell.length_a   1.000
_cell.length_b   1.000
_cell.length_c   1.000
_cell.angle_alpha   90.00
_cell.angle_beta   90.00
_cell.angle_gamma   90.00
#
_symmetry.space_group_name_H-M   'P 1'
#
loop_
_entity.id
_entity.type
_entity.pdbx_description
1 polymer ?
#
loop_
_entity_poly.entity_id
_entity_poly.type
_entity_poly.pdbx_seq_one_letter_code
_entity_poly.pdbx_strand_id
1 'polypeptide(L)'
;HFAALKAVGESVRNPLKYYHNNLTGTLSLLKAMEDVGCKNIIFSSSATVYGDPEVTPITENVPKGFCTNPYGWSKSFMEQIMTDLHTADPDFKVVLLRYFNPIGAHKSGLIGEDPQGIPNNLLPYISQVAVGELDYVHIFGDDYKTHDGTGVRDYIHVVDLARGHVKAVENLENLNGVEIINLATGKGYSVLDVIKSFEEVIGKKIPYKIEKRRAGDIDKSFADASKAQKVLGWQAQYDIKDMCEDAWRWQKNNPKGYEGR
;
A
#
# COMPACT_ATOMS: atom_id res chain seq x y z
N HIS A 1 -6.34 5.78 -11.39
CA HIS A 1 -6.04 4.43 -11.90
C HIS A 1 -5.59 3.52 -10.78
N PHE A 2 -6.50 2.62 -10.32
CA PHE A 2 -6.26 1.64 -9.26
C PHE A 2 -6.09 0.21 -9.78
N ALA A 3 -6.49 -0.04 -11.02
CA ALA A 3 -6.57 -1.39 -11.57
C ALA A 3 -5.18 -2.00 -11.76
N ALA A 4 -4.84 -2.96 -10.90
CA ALA A 4 -3.61 -3.74 -10.98
C ALA A 4 -3.70 -4.98 -10.09
N LEU A 5 -2.98 -6.04 -10.42
CA LEU A 5 -2.67 -7.13 -9.50
C LEU A 5 -1.61 -6.65 -8.51
N LYS A 6 -1.78 -6.95 -7.21
CA LYS A 6 -0.96 -6.36 -6.14
C LYS A 6 -0.25 -7.36 -5.21
N ALA A 7 -0.46 -8.66 -5.37
CA ALA A 7 0.09 -9.66 -4.45
C ALA A 7 1.57 -9.96 -4.78
N VAL A 8 2.49 -9.45 -3.95
CA VAL A 8 3.95 -9.58 -4.14
C VAL A 8 4.37 -11.04 -4.32
N GLY A 9 3.97 -11.93 -3.40
CA GLY A 9 4.35 -13.34 -3.46
C GLY A 9 3.80 -14.08 -4.70
N GLU A 10 2.59 -13.73 -5.17
CA GLU A 10 2.05 -14.28 -6.42
C GLU A 10 2.84 -13.76 -7.61
N SER A 11 3.25 -12.48 -7.61
CA SER A 11 4.02 -11.90 -8.72
C SER A 11 5.33 -12.65 -8.98
N VAL A 12 5.98 -13.13 -7.92
CA VAL A 12 7.22 -13.92 -8.05
C VAL A 12 6.94 -15.30 -8.69
N ARG A 13 5.83 -15.94 -8.33
CA ARG A 13 5.45 -17.25 -8.92
C ARG A 13 4.89 -17.14 -10.33
N ASN A 14 4.22 -16.03 -10.65
CA ASN A 14 3.51 -15.81 -11.91
C ASN A 14 3.85 -14.46 -12.55
N PRO A 15 5.12 -14.17 -12.89
CA PRO A 15 5.56 -12.84 -13.32
C PRO A 15 4.85 -12.35 -14.60
N LEU A 16 4.66 -13.21 -15.59
CA LEU A 16 3.99 -12.84 -16.85
C LEU A 16 2.54 -12.42 -16.62
N LYS A 17 1.81 -13.05 -15.69
CA LYS A 17 0.44 -12.65 -15.32
C LYS A 17 0.42 -11.19 -14.83
N TYR A 18 1.41 -10.81 -14.00
CA TYR A 18 1.52 -9.46 -13.45
C TYR A 18 1.89 -8.43 -14.51
N TYR A 19 2.91 -8.69 -15.30
CA TYR A 19 3.29 -7.77 -16.38
C TYR A 19 2.18 -7.63 -17.41
N HIS A 20 1.58 -8.72 -17.88
CA HIS A 20 0.50 -8.67 -18.84
C HIS A 20 -0.70 -7.89 -18.29
N ASN A 21 -1.18 -8.19 -17.08
CA ASN A 21 -2.32 -7.49 -16.50
C ASN A 21 -2.01 -6.01 -16.24
N ASN A 22 -0.91 -5.73 -15.54
CA ASN A 22 -0.63 -4.38 -15.05
C ASN A 22 -0.16 -3.45 -16.17
N LEU A 23 0.76 -3.89 -17.03
CA LEU A 23 1.30 -3.05 -18.11
C LEU A 23 0.31 -2.93 -19.26
N THR A 24 -0.23 -4.05 -19.77
CA THR A 24 -1.18 -4.00 -20.89
C THR A 24 -2.45 -3.25 -20.50
N GLY A 25 -2.98 -3.47 -19.29
CA GLY A 25 -4.14 -2.73 -18.79
C GLY A 25 -3.88 -1.24 -18.71
N THR A 26 -2.71 -0.83 -18.21
CA THR A 26 -2.30 0.57 -18.15
C THR A 26 -2.14 1.16 -19.56
N LEU A 27 -1.46 0.48 -20.47
CA LEU A 27 -1.30 0.95 -21.87
C LEU A 27 -2.65 1.11 -22.57
N SER A 28 -3.59 0.16 -22.37
CA SER A 28 -4.94 0.26 -22.92
C SER A 28 -5.70 1.47 -22.37
N LEU A 29 -5.58 1.74 -21.05
CA LEU A 29 -6.17 2.92 -20.44
C LEU A 29 -5.58 4.21 -21.01
N LEU A 30 -4.26 4.31 -21.07
CA LEU A 30 -3.56 5.50 -21.57
C LEU A 30 -3.92 5.76 -23.05
N LYS A 31 -4.02 4.72 -23.85
CA LYS A 31 -4.48 4.84 -25.25
C LYS A 31 -5.92 5.35 -25.35
N ALA A 32 -6.83 4.83 -24.53
CA ALA A 32 -8.21 5.33 -24.48
C ALA A 32 -8.27 6.80 -24.01
N MET A 33 -7.41 7.20 -23.04
CA MET A 33 -7.31 8.59 -22.59
C MET A 33 -6.84 9.51 -23.73
N GLU A 34 -5.84 9.08 -24.51
CA GLU A 34 -5.36 9.81 -25.68
C GLU A 34 -6.48 10.00 -26.71
N ASP A 35 -7.21 8.92 -27.06
CA ASP A 35 -8.29 8.92 -28.06
C ASP A 35 -9.44 9.90 -27.70
N VAL A 36 -9.69 10.15 -26.40
CA VAL A 36 -10.73 11.08 -25.93
C VAL A 36 -10.18 12.42 -25.44
N GLY A 37 -8.89 12.66 -25.55
CA GLY A 37 -8.23 13.91 -25.09
C GLY A 37 -8.18 14.10 -23.58
N CYS A 38 -8.26 13.02 -22.79
CA CYS A 38 -8.11 13.09 -21.34
C CYS A 38 -6.62 13.10 -20.95
N LYS A 39 -6.13 14.23 -20.44
CA LYS A 39 -4.70 14.46 -20.17
C LYS A 39 -4.32 14.46 -18.70
N ASN A 40 -5.19 14.00 -17.82
CA ASN A 40 -4.95 14.02 -16.37
C ASN A 40 -5.06 12.61 -15.79
N ILE A 41 -4.02 12.15 -15.09
CA ILE A 41 -4.06 10.85 -14.42
C ILE A 41 -3.47 10.93 -13.01
N ILE A 42 -4.18 10.31 -12.07
CA ILE A 42 -3.69 10.03 -10.72
C ILE A 42 -3.48 8.52 -10.63
N PHE A 43 -2.24 8.13 -10.45
CA PHE A 43 -1.84 6.73 -10.45
C PHE A 43 -1.56 6.20 -9.06
N SER A 44 -2.19 5.06 -8.75
CA SER A 44 -1.94 4.24 -7.58
C SER A 44 -0.59 3.54 -7.70
N SER A 45 0.49 4.23 -7.32
CA SER A 45 1.83 3.66 -7.28
C SER A 45 2.10 2.96 -5.92
N SER A 46 3.34 2.65 -5.62
CA SER A 46 3.71 1.88 -4.43
C SER A 46 5.10 2.26 -3.97
N ALA A 47 5.33 2.24 -2.65
CA ALA A 47 6.66 2.36 -2.05
C ALA A 47 7.65 1.27 -2.52
N THR A 48 7.16 0.15 -3.08
CA THR A 48 8.01 -0.91 -3.65
C THR A 48 8.91 -0.44 -4.79
N VAL A 49 8.59 0.71 -5.43
CA VAL A 49 9.43 1.31 -6.47
C VAL A 49 10.76 1.86 -5.94
N TYR A 50 10.85 2.12 -4.63
CA TYR A 50 12.10 2.54 -3.98
C TYR A 50 13.09 1.36 -3.80
N GLY A 51 12.64 0.11 -3.94
CA GLY A 51 13.46 -1.06 -3.69
C GLY A 51 13.87 -1.19 -2.22
N ASP A 52 15.18 -1.34 -1.98
CA ASP A 52 15.80 -1.34 -0.64
C ASP A 52 16.55 -0.02 -0.43
N PRO A 53 15.90 1.03 0.09
CA PRO A 53 16.50 2.34 0.21
C PRO A 53 17.51 2.37 1.37
N GLU A 54 18.67 3.00 1.14
CA GLU A 54 19.73 3.15 2.15
C GLU A 54 19.32 4.10 3.29
N VAL A 55 18.33 4.97 3.05
CA VAL A 55 17.94 6.02 3.98
C VAL A 55 16.45 5.94 4.32
N THR A 56 16.14 6.01 5.61
CA THR A 56 14.78 6.17 6.15
C THR A 56 14.75 7.34 7.14
N PRO A 57 13.69 8.17 7.19
CA PRO A 57 12.46 8.09 6.39
C PRO A 57 12.69 8.37 4.89
N ILE A 58 11.91 7.69 4.03
CA ILE A 58 12.01 7.77 2.57
C ILE A 58 11.30 9.02 2.08
N THR A 59 12.04 9.92 1.41
CA THR A 59 11.45 11.07 0.70
C THR A 59 11.26 10.76 -0.78
N GLU A 60 10.47 11.58 -1.49
CA GLU A 60 10.27 11.44 -2.94
C GLU A 60 11.53 11.74 -3.77
N ASN A 61 12.54 12.36 -3.15
CA ASN A 61 13.86 12.60 -3.78
C ASN A 61 14.73 11.33 -3.85
N VAL A 62 14.37 10.30 -3.08
CA VAL A 62 15.04 9.00 -3.19
C VAL A 62 14.74 8.42 -4.57
N PRO A 63 15.75 8.10 -5.39
CA PRO A 63 15.55 7.56 -6.72
C PRO A 63 14.82 6.20 -6.66
N LYS A 64 14.17 5.84 -7.77
CA LYS A 64 13.67 4.47 -7.91
C LYS A 64 14.82 3.49 -7.80
N GLY A 65 14.67 2.50 -6.93
CA GLY A 65 15.67 1.48 -6.69
C GLY A 65 15.46 0.23 -7.55
N PHE A 66 16.28 -0.78 -7.29
CA PHE A 66 16.10 -2.09 -7.88
C PHE A 66 14.94 -2.80 -7.18
N CYS A 67 13.83 -2.98 -7.89
CA CYS A 67 12.67 -3.67 -7.33
C CYS A 67 12.95 -5.16 -7.11
N THR A 68 12.62 -5.67 -5.94
CA THR A 68 12.92 -7.05 -5.53
C THR A 68 11.91 -8.08 -6.08
N ASN A 69 10.86 -7.64 -6.77
CA ASN A 69 9.78 -8.51 -7.26
C ASN A 69 9.07 -7.92 -8.49
N PRO A 70 8.38 -8.77 -9.30
CA PRO A 70 7.69 -8.33 -10.53
C PRO A 70 6.55 -7.34 -10.29
N TYR A 71 5.87 -7.38 -9.15
CA TYR A 71 4.87 -6.35 -8.83
C TYR A 71 5.52 -4.96 -8.72
N GLY A 72 6.60 -4.84 -7.96
CA GLY A 72 7.35 -3.58 -7.84
C GLY A 72 7.86 -3.09 -9.19
N TRP A 73 8.42 -3.98 -9.99
CA TRP A 73 8.85 -3.65 -11.35
C TRP A 73 7.68 -3.18 -12.23
N SER A 74 6.51 -3.82 -12.17
CA SER A 74 5.34 -3.37 -12.94
C SER A 74 4.94 -1.94 -12.54
N LYS A 75 4.96 -1.60 -11.24
CA LYS A 75 4.68 -0.23 -10.78
C LYS A 75 5.74 0.77 -11.27
N SER A 76 7.02 0.41 -11.19
CA SER A 76 8.13 1.24 -11.66
C SER A 76 8.06 1.51 -13.18
N PHE A 77 7.72 0.51 -13.98
CA PHE A 77 7.54 0.67 -15.42
C PHE A 77 6.32 1.54 -15.75
N MET A 78 5.20 1.37 -15.06
CA MET A 78 4.01 2.22 -15.25
C MET A 78 4.30 3.69 -14.93
N GLU A 79 5.05 3.98 -13.84
CA GLU A 79 5.52 5.35 -13.56
C GLU A 79 6.37 5.90 -14.70
N GLN A 80 7.28 5.09 -15.26
CA GLN A 80 8.14 5.52 -16.37
C GLN A 80 7.31 5.81 -17.63
N ILE A 81 6.39 4.92 -18.00
CA ILE A 81 5.52 5.12 -19.17
C ILE A 81 4.74 6.43 -19.06
N MET A 82 4.16 6.72 -17.89
CA MET A 82 3.41 7.97 -17.67
C MET A 82 4.32 9.21 -17.70
N THR A 83 5.55 9.09 -17.20
CA THR A 83 6.54 10.15 -17.26
C THR A 83 6.94 10.45 -18.71
N ASP A 84 7.12 9.41 -19.53
CA ASP A 84 7.47 9.57 -20.95
C ASP A 84 6.30 10.20 -21.73
N LEU A 85 5.04 9.88 -21.40
CA LEU A 85 3.88 10.55 -22.00
C LEU A 85 3.85 12.04 -21.68
N HIS A 86 4.12 12.43 -20.43
CA HIS A 86 4.26 13.86 -20.08
C HIS A 86 5.42 14.52 -20.85
N THR A 87 6.54 13.82 -21.01
CA THR A 87 7.70 14.35 -21.77
C THR A 87 7.34 14.60 -23.24
N ALA A 88 6.52 13.72 -23.84
CA ALA A 88 6.05 13.86 -25.22
C ALA A 88 4.94 14.90 -25.37
N ASP A 89 4.08 15.02 -24.37
CA ASP A 89 2.98 16.00 -24.30
C ASP A 89 2.96 16.69 -22.93
N PRO A 90 3.55 17.90 -22.80
CA PRO A 90 3.63 18.62 -21.53
C PRO A 90 2.27 18.98 -20.89
N ASP A 91 1.18 18.93 -21.65
CA ASP A 91 -0.18 19.10 -21.11
C ASP A 91 -0.69 17.85 -20.38
N PHE A 92 -0.02 16.69 -20.56
CA PHE A 92 -0.39 15.44 -19.87
C PHE A 92 0.11 15.47 -18.43
N LYS A 93 -0.80 15.70 -17.48
CA LYS A 93 -0.49 15.79 -16.04
C LYS A 93 -0.54 14.42 -15.38
N VAL A 94 0.46 14.11 -14.57
CA VAL A 94 0.60 12.82 -13.89
C VAL A 94 0.82 13.04 -12.40
N VAL A 95 0.01 12.41 -11.56
CA VAL A 95 0.23 12.35 -10.11
C VAL A 95 0.50 10.90 -9.72
N LEU A 96 1.71 10.62 -9.25
CA LEU A 96 2.17 9.31 -8.81
C LEU A 96 2.06 9.24 -7.29
N LEU A 97 1.01 8.60 -6.77
CA LEU A 97 0.81 8.43 -5.33
C LEU A 97 1.47 7.13 -4.88
N ARG A 98 2.63 7.22 -4.23
CA ARG A 98 3.37 6.07 -3.70
C ARG A 98 2.85 5.71 -2.32
N TYR A 99 2.06 4.63 -2.23
CA TYR A 99 1.53 4.15 -0.96
C TYR A 99 2.54 3.31 -0.22
N PHE A 100 2.50 3.41 1.10
CA PHE A 100 3.12 2.44 1.97
C PHE A 100 2.13 1.28 2.24
N ASN A 101 1.86 0.87 3.46
CA ASN A 101 1.03 -0.30 3.73
C ASN A 101 -0.40 0.10 4.15
N PRO A 102 -1.38 0.17 3.22
CA PRO A 102 -2.75 0.48 3.60
C PRO A 102 -3.37 -0.65 4.42
N ILE A 103 -3.98 -0.29 5.54
CA ILE A 103 -4.69 -1.19 6.46
C ILE A 103 -5.92 -0.49 7.04
N GLY A 104 -6.68 -1.20 7.87
CA GLY A 104 -7.91 -0.69 8.46
C GLY A 104 -9.11 -0.90 7.54
N ALA A 105 -10.24 -0.34 7.94
CA ALA A 105 -11.50 -0.40 7.25
C ALA A 105 -12.28 0.91 7.43
N HIS A 106 -13.42 1.08 6.77
CA HIS A 106 -14.25 2.23 7.06
C HIS A 106 -14.96 2.07 8.41
N LYS A 107 -15.00 3.15 9.21
CA LYS A 107 -15.59 3.17 10.56
C LYS A 107 -17.04 2.71 10.66
N SER A 108 -17.78 2.68 9.55
CA SER A 108 -19.14 2.15 9.52
C SER A 108 -19.20 0.62 9.69
N GLY A 109 -18.08 -0.10 9.46
CA GLY A 109 -18.06 -1.56 9.39
C GLY A 109 -18.78 -2.13 8.15
N LEU A 110 -19.07 -1.28 7.14
CA LEU A 110 -19.74 -1.70 5.90
C LEU A 110 -18.76 -1.91 4.74
N ILE A 111 -17.56 -1.31 4.82
CA ILE A 111 -16.50 -1.41 3.81
C ILE A 111 -15.22 -1.83 4.49
N GLY A 112 -14.61 -2.89 4.01
CA GLY A 112 -13.34 -3.42 4.50
C GLY A 112 -12.66 -4.32 3.48
N GLU A 113 -11.51 -4.86 3.84
CA GLU A 113 -10.74 -5.76 2.99
C GLU A 113 -11.29 -7.20 3.12
N ASP A 114 -11.69 -7.78 1.97
CA ASP A 114 -12.20 -9.15 1.88
C ASP A 114 -11.35 -9.94 0.87
N PRO A 115 -10.17 -10.44 1.29
CA PRO A 115 -9.28 -11.15 0.39
C PRO A 115 -9.85 -12.51 0.02
N GLN A 116 -9.80 -12.85 -1.26
CA GLN A 116 -10.16 -14.19 -1.73
C GLN A 116 -9.06 -15.19 -1.38
N GLY A 117 -9.36 -16.16 -0.54
CA GLY A 117 -8.41 -17.14 0.01
C GLY A 117 -7.56 -16.59 1.17
N ILE A 118 -6.35 -17.15 1.37
CA ILE A 118 -5.46 -16.76 2.47
C ILE A 118 -4.96 -15.33 2.25
N PRO A 119 -5.15 -14.41 3.23
CA PRO A 119 -4.71 -13.02 3.12
C PRO A 119 -3.19 -12.91 2.91
N ASN A 120 -2.78 -12.02 2.00
CA ASN A 120 -1.37 -11.68 1.81
C ASN A 120 -0.93 -10.50 2.70
N ASN A 121 -1.88 -9.67 3.15
CA ASN A 121 -1.61 -8.52 4.00
C ASN A 121 -1.73 -8.90 5.47
N LEU A 122 -0.94 -8.23 6.33
CA LEU A 122 -0.83 -8.56 7.76
C LEU A 122 -2.16 -8.41 8.51
N LEU A 123 -2.83 -7.27 8.39
CA LEU A 123 -4.01 -6.97 9.23
C LEU A 123 -5.22 -7.87 8.93
N PRO A 124 -5.62 -8.13 7.67
CA PRO A 124 -6.67 -9.10 7.40
C PRO A 124 -6.29 -10.53 7.85
N TYR A 125 -5.00 -10.90 7.79
CA TYR A 125 -4.52 -12.18 8.33
C TYR A 125 -4.74 -12.25 9.84
N ILE A 126 -4.31 -11.22 10.60
CA ILE A 126 -4.54 -11.12 12.05
C ILE A 126 -6.04 -11.19 12.37
N SER A 127 -6.87 -10.50 11.59
CA SER A 127 -8.32 -10.49 11.78
C SER A 127 -8.94 -11.90 11.63
N GLN A 128 -8.50 -12.67 10.62
CA GLN A 128 -8.96 -14.06 10.41
C GLN A 128 -8.47 -14.99 11.52
N VAL A 129 -7.27 -14.81 12.06
CA VAL A 129 -6.81 -15.53 13.26
C VAL A 129 -7.66 -15.16 14.48
N ALA A 130 -8.01 -13.89 14.63
CA ALA A 130 -8.82 -13.42 15.77
C ALA A 130 -10.22 -14.05 15.80
N VAL A 131 -10.85 -14.30 14.65
CA VAL A 131 -12.16 -14.96 14.53
C VAL A 131 -12.07 -16.49 14.45
N GLY A 132 -10.86 -17.07 14.36
CA GLY A 132 -10.63 -18.52 14.35
C GLY A 132 -10.71 -19.18 12.97
N GLU A 133 -10.68 -18.40 11.88
CA GLU A 133 -10.60 -18.92 10.50
C GLU A 133 -9.19 -19.42 10.18
N LEU A 134 -8.16 -18.87 10.84
CA LEU A 134 -6.76 -19.28 10.74
C LEU A 134 -6.21 -19.56 12.14
N ASP A 135 -5.29 -20.51 12.25
CA ASP A 135 -4.77 -20.96 13.55
C ASP A 135 -3.81 -19.96 14.20
N TYR A 136 -2.92 -19.34 13.43
CA TYR A 136 -1.90 -18.42 13.94
C TYR A 136 -1.36 -17.51 12.82
N VAL A 137 -0.76 -16.39 13.23
CA VAL A 137 -0.08 -15.47 12.33
C VAL A 137 1.34 -15.96 12.03
N HIS A 138 1.74 -15.99 10.75
CA HIS A 138 3.12 -16.23 10.36
C HIS A 138 3.91 -14.92 10.42
N ILE A 139 4.97 -14.87 11.24
CA ILE A 139 5.93 -13.77 11.30
C ILE A 139 7.20 -14.19 10.56
N PHE A 140 7.52 -13.53 9.46
CA PHE A 140 8.64 -13.90 8.60
C PHE A 140 9.92 -13.16 9.01
N GLY A 141 10.73 -13.80 9.87
CA GLY A 141 11.98 -13.30 10.43
C GLY A 141 11.79 -12.56 11.77
N ASP A 142 12.74 -12.81 12.68
CA ASP A 142 12.87 -12.19 14.00
C ASP A 142 14.29 -11.66 14.24
N ASP A 143 15.08 -11.58 13.17
CA ASP A 143 16.50 -11.22 13.18
C ASP A 143 16.81 -9.95 12.36
N TYR A 144 15.77 -9.13 12.04
CA TYR A 144 15.92 -7.82 11.39
C TYR A 144 16.58 -6.81 12.34
N LYS A 145 17.30 -5.83 11.80
CA LYS A 145 17.91 -4.74 12.58
C LYS A 145 16.86 -3.70 13.01
N THR A 146 15.90 -4.17 13.81
CA THR A 146 14.77 -3.40 14.35
C THR A 146 14.72 -3.56 15.87
N HIS A 147 13.79 -2.84 16.54
CA HIS A 147 13.72 -2.87 18.01
C HIS A 147 13.27 -4.21 18.60
N ASP A 148 12.53 -5.02 17.84
CA ASP A 148 12.01 -6.32 18.26
C ASP A 148 12.37 -7.48 17.33
N GLY A 149 13.23 -7.21 16.35
CA GLY A 149 13.70 -8.18 15.37
C GLY A 149 12.74 -8.44 14.21
N THR A 150 11.50 -7.89 14.22
CA THR A 150 10.56 -8.06 13.11
C THR A 150 10.59 -6.87 12.15
N GLY A 151 10.15 -7.06 10.89
CA GLY A 151 10.19 -6.01 9.88
C GLY A 151 9.32 -4.81 10.22
N VAL A 152 9.83 -3.59 9.99
CA VAL A 152 9.13 -2.33 10.27
C VAL A 152 8.56 -1.73 8.99
N ARG A 153 7.28 -1.37 9.01
CA ARG A 153 6.56 -0.75 7.89
C ARG A 153 5.77 0.48 8.34
N ASP A 154 5.56 1.41 7.41
CA ASP A 154 4.62 2.51 7.58
C ASP A 154 3.23 2.00 7.21
N TYR A 155 2.33 1.98 8.18
CA TYR A 155 0.94 1.60 7.96
C TYR A 155 0.08 2.85 7.88
N ILE A 156 -0.75 2.93 6.85
CA ILE A 156 -1.67 4.05 6.62
C ILE A 156 -3.11 3.56 6.64
N HIS A 157 -3.98 4.31 7.31
CA HIS A 157 -5.40 3.99 7.32
C HIS A 157 -6.00 4.14 5.91
N VAL A 158 -6.79 3.16 5.46
CA VAL A 158 -7.38 3.15 4.11
C VAL A 158 -8.23 4.40 3.83
N VAL A 159 -8.89 4.98 4.86
CA VAL A 159 -9.65 6.24 4.73
C VAL A 159 -8.72 7.44 4.53
N ASP A 160 -7.58 7.50 5.22
CA ASP A 160 -6.58 8.54 4.98
C ASP A 160 -6.01 8.43 3.57
N LEU A 161 -5.73 7.21 3.11
CA LEU A 161 -5.29 6.95 1.75
C LEU A 161 -6.33 7.46 0.74
N ALA A 162 -7.61 7.14 0.91
CA ALA A 162 -8.69 7.62 0.05
C ALA A 162 -8.77 9.16 0.04
N ARG A 163 -8.63 9.79 1.22
CA ARG A 163 -8.58 11.27 1.34
C ARG A 163 -7.38 11.87 0.60
N GLY A 164 -6.23 11.18 0.60
CA GLY A 164 -5.06 11.58 -0.18
C GLY A 164 -5.35 11.64 -1.68
N HIS A 165 -6.13 10.68 -2.21
CA HIS A 165 -6.57 10.69 -3.61
C HIS A 165 -7.53 11.85 -3.89
N VAL A 166 -8.51 12.09 -3.00
CA VAL A 166 -9.43 13.24 -3.14
C VAL A 166 -8.63 14.53 -3.17
N LYS A 167 -7.65 14.68 -2.26
CA LYS A 167 -6.79 15.86 -2.24
C LYS A 167 -5.94 16.01 -3.51
N ALA A 168 -5.46 14.93 -4.08
CA ALA A 168 -4.77 14.97 -5.36
C ALA A 168 -5.69 15.45 -6.51
N VAL A 169 -6.96 14.98 -6.53
CA VAL A 169 -7.96 15.46 -7.51
C VAL A 169 -8.25 16.94 -7.32
N GLU A 170 -8.50 17.39 -6.09
CA GLU A 170 -8.82 18.80 -5.77
C GLU A 170 -7.67 19.76 -6.13
N ASN A 171 -6.43 19.29 -6.10
CA ASN A 171 -5.24 20.09 -6.41
C ASN A 171 -4.72 19.91 -7.84
N LEU A 172 -5.35 19.09 -8.67
CA LEU A 172 -4.83 18.67 -9.97
C LEU A 172 -4.51 19.85 -10.90
N GLU A 173 -5.30 20.92 -10.86
CA GLU A 173 -5.06 22.11 -11.68
C GLU A 173 -3.79 22.88 -11.26
N ASN A 174 -3.45 22.82 -9.97
CA ASN A 174 -2.28 23.47 -9.39
C ASN A 174 -0.99 22.64 -9.52
N LEU A 175 -1.12 21.36 -9.89
CA LEU A 175 0.02 20.46 -10.10
C LEU A 175 0.49 20.57 -11.54
N ASN A 176 1.80 20.52 -11.71
CA ASN A 176 2.43 20.64 -13.04
C ASN A 176 3.29 19.42 -13.33
N GLY A 177 3.17 18.91 -14.54
CA GLY A 177 4.02 17.83 -15.01
C GLY A 177 3.77 16.51 -14.31
N VAL A 178 4.83 15.89 -13.82
CA VAL A 178 4.83 14.64 -13.08
C VAL A 178 5.06 14.92 -11.60
N GLU A 179 4.04 14.79 -10.78
CA GLU A 179 4.14 14.93 -9.33
C GLU A 179 4.21 13.58 -8.63
N ILE A 180 5.30 13.35 -7.89
CA ILE A 180 5.47 12.15 -7.05
C ILE A 180 5.18 12.54 -5.62
N ILE A 181 4.28 11.80 -4.95
CA ILE A 181 3.85 12.09 -3.58
C ILE A 181 3.75 10.80 -2.77
N ASN A 182 4.44 10.74 -1.64
CA ASN A 182 4.29 9.66 -0.68
C ASN A 182 3.00 9.84 0.13
N LEU A 183 2.15 8.80 0.19
CA LEU A 183 1.02 8.73 1.11
C LEU A 183 1.32 7.73 2.21
N ALA A 184 1.64 8.27 3.39
CA ALA A 184 2.13 7.53 4.54
C ALA A 184 1.85 8.29 5.84
N THR A 185 2.08 7.66 6.99
CA THR A 185 1.96 8.32 8.30
C THR A 185 3.26 8.97 8.76
N GLY A 186 4.40 8.55 8.21
CA GLY A 186 5.73 8.91 8.69
C GLY A 186 6.16 8.12 9.93
N LYS A 187 5.39 7.11 10.33
CA LYS A 187 5.67 6.28 11.52
C LYS A 187 5.85 4.82 11.10
N GLY A 188 6.95 4.22 11.56
CA GLY A 188 7.21 2.80 11.36
C GLY A 188 6.70 1.98 12.54
N TYR A 189 5.93 0.92 12.25
CA TYR A 189 5.52 -0.10 13.21
C TYR A 189 6.06 -1.46 12.80
N SER A 190 6.54 -2.23 13.76
CA SER A 190 6.95 -3.61 13.53
C SER A 190 5.73 -4.54 13.37
N VAL A 191 5.97 -5.76 12.89
CA VAL A 191 4.89 -6.77 12.84
C VAL A 191 4.35 -7.07 14.25
N LEU A 192 5.22 -7.16 15.26
CA LEU A 192 4.80 -7.38 16.66
C LEU A 192 4.07 -6.17 17.25
N ASP A 193 4.44 -4.93 16.88
CA ASP A 193 3.69 -3.72 17.29
C ASP A 193 2.24 -3.78 16.79
N VAL A 194 2.04 -4.18 15.53
CA VAL A 194 0.69 -4.31 14.95
C VAL A 194 -0.12 -5.40 15.64
N ILE A 195 0.49 -6.58 15.89
CA ILE A 195 -0.17 -7.67 16.62
C ILE A 195 -0.57 -7.22 18.01
N LYS A 196 0.35 -6.57 18.74
CA LYS A 196 0.10 -6.06 20.10
C LYS A 196 -1.02 -5.01 20.12
N SER A 197 -1.00 -4.06 19.18
CA SER A 197 -2.08 -3.06 19.07
C SER A 197 -3.43 -3.72 18.79
N PHE A 198 -3.46 -4.76 17.96
CA PHE A 198 -4.68 -5.50 17.68
C PHE A 198 -5.17 -6.30 18.90
N GLU A 199 -4.26 -6.95 19.66
CA GLU A 199 -4.56 -7.63 20.91
C GLU A 199 -5.20 -6.69 21.94
N GLU A 200 -4.67 -5.47 22.08
CA GLU A 200 -5.21 -4.44 22.98
C GLU A 200 -6.65 -4.05 22.57
N VAL A 201 -6.93 -3.94 21.28
CA VAL A 201 -8.26 -3.62 20.77
C VAL A 201 -9.28 -4.74 21.02
N ILE A 202 -8.88 -5.99 20.83
CA ILE A 202 -9.81 -7.14 20.97
C ILE A 202 -9.86 -7.73 22.37
N GLY A 203 -8.93 -7.37 23.26
CA GLY A 203 -8.80 -7.91 24.61
C GLY A 203 -8.38 -9.38 24.67
N LYS A 204 -7.76 -9.92 23.62
CA LYS A 204 -7.41 -11.34 23.47
C LYS A 204 -6.04 -11.48 22.81
N LYS A 205 -5.27 -12.49 23.22
CA LYS A 205 -3.99 -12.83 22.58
C LYS A 205 -4.18 -13.41 21.19
N ILE A 206 -3.30 -13.02 20.26
CA ILE A 206 -3.25 -13.54 18.91
C ILE A 206 -2.07 -14.51 18.82
N PRO A 207 -2.31 -15.81 18.58
CA PRO A 207 -1.23 -16.77 18.39
C PRO A 207 -0.44 -16.47 17.11
N TYR A 208 0.89 -16.59 17.21
CA TYR A 208 1.78 -16.43 16.05
C TYR A 208 2.91 -17.45 16.09
N LYS A 209 3.54 -17.67 14.92
CA LYS A 209 4.76 -18.46 14.78
C LYS A 209 5.77 -17.68 13.97
N ILE A 210 7.05 -17.79 14.38
CA ILE A 210 8.16 -17.18 13.66
C ILE A 210 8.62 -18.16 12.59
N GLU A 211 8.73 -17.65 11.38
CA GLU A 211 9.18 -18.36 10.19
C GLU A 211 10.48 -17.74 9.67
N LYS A 212 11.16 -18.42 8.74
CA LYS A 212 12.31 -17.84 8.04
C LYS A 212 11.91 -16.59 7.27
N ARG A 213 12.84 -15.63 7.13
CA ARG A 213 12.64 -14.43 6.29
C ARG A 213 12.17 -14.80 4.89
N ARG A 214 11.27 -14.02 4.35
CA ARG A 214 10.91 -14.09 2.91
C ARG A 214 12.03 -13.44 2.09
N ALA A 215 12.29 -13.98 0.92
CA ALA A 215 13.21 -13.35 -0.02
C ALA A 215 12.71 -11.97 -0.44
N GLY A 216 13.58 -10.96 -0.36
CA GLY A 216 13.26 -9.58 -0.75
C GLY A 216 12.59 -8.73 0.33
N ASP A 217 12.38 -9.25 1.55
CA ASP A 217 11.94 -8.42 2.69
C ASP A 217 13.13 -7.59 3.22
N ILE A 218 12.87 -6.30 3.47
CA ILE A 218 13.82 -5.33 4.03
C ILE A 218 13.52 -5.02 5.50
N ASP A 219 14.54 -4.57 6.24
CA ASP A 219 14.41 -4.32 7.68
C ASP A 219 13.37 -3.24 7.99
N LYS A 220 13.44 -2.09 7.29
CA LYS A 220 12.59 -0.92 7.55
C LYS A 220 12.13 -0.25 6.26
N SER A 221 10.85 0.13 6.23
CA SER A 221 10.28 0.95 5.14
C SER A 221 9.22 1.88 5.72
N PHE A 222 9.56 3.17 5.89
CA PHE A 222 8.62 4.23 6.30
C PHE A 222 9.02 5.55 5.65
N ALA A 223 8.03 6.43 5.43
CA ALA A 223 8.19 7.65 4.65
C ALA A 223 8.42 8.92 5.46
N ASP A 224 8.91 9.93 4.76
CA ASP A 224 8.62 11.33 5.07
C ASP A 224 7.37 11.74 4.25
N ALA A 225 6.30 12.12 4.93
CA ALA A 225 5.03 12.53 4.30
C ALA A 225 4.90 14.08 4.20
N SER A 226 5.96 14.83 4.44
CA SER A 226 5.95 16.29 4.47
C SER A 226 5.57 16.93 3.13
N LYS A 227 5.92 16.29 2.01
CA LYS A 227 5.54 16.75 0.68
C LYS A 227 4.02 16.68 0.46
N ALA A 228 3.35 15.64 0.89
CA ALA A 228 1.89 15.53 0.81
C ALA A 228 1.19 16.67 1.56
N GLN A 229 1.68 17.01 2.76
CA GLN A 229 1.16 18.17 3.51
C GLN A 229 1.39 19.48 2.75
N LYS A 230 2.59 19.70 2.21
CA LYS A 230 2.95 20.94 1.53
C LYS A 230 2.20 21.14 0.21
N VAL A 231 2.06 20.07 -0.58
CA VAL A 231 1.55 20.13 -1.96
C VAL A 231 0.03 19.93 -2.02
N LEU A 232 -0.51 19.02 -1.20
CA LEU A 232 -1.92 18.66 -1.20
C LEU A 232 -2.71 19.21 0.01
N GLY A 233 -2.03 19.77 1.02
CA GLY A 233 -2.67 20.09 2.30
C GLY A 233 -3.18 18.83 3.00
N TRP A 234 -2.59 17.66 2.73
CA TRP A 234 -3.02 16.38 3.27
C TRP A 234 -2.05 15.85 4.33
N GLN A 235 -2.61 15.30 5.38
CA GLN A 235 -1.90 14.59 6.44
C GLN A 235 -2.74 13.40 6.93
N ALA A 236 -2.08 12.28 7.25
CA ALA A 236 -2.73 11.14 7.90
C ALA A 236 -3.26 11.55 9.28
N GLN A 237 -4.49 11.11 9.61
CA GLN A 237 -5.20 11.49 10.84
C GLN A 237 -5.39 10.31 11.78
N TYR A 238 -5.40 9.09 11.27
CA TYR A 238 -5.64 7.87 12.03
C TYR A 238 -4.32 7.24 12.47
N ASP A 239 -4.30 6.72 13.68
CA ASP A 239 -3.17 5.97 14.23
C ASP A 239 -3.35 4.45 14.07
N ILE A 240 -2.38 3.67 14.58
CA ILE A 240 -2.42 2.21 14.47
C ILE A 240 -3.59 1.59 15.26
N LYS A 241 -4.02 2.23 16.34
CA LYS A 241 -5.15 1.78 17.14
C LYS A 241 -6.45 1.95 16.35
N ASP A 242 -6.67 3.12 15.74
CA ASP A 242 -7.83 3.36 14.86
C ASP A 242 -7.90 2.33 13.73
N MET A 243 -6.74 2.06 13.10
CA MET A 243 -6.64 1.06 12.02
C MET A 243 -7.05 -0.33 12.48
N CYS A 244 -6.62 -0.73 13.67
CA CYS A 244 -6.98 -2.03 14.26
C CYS A 244 -8.47 -2.08 14.67
N GLU A 245 -8.99 -1.01 15.29
CA GLU A 245 -10.40 -0.92 15.72
C GLU A 245 -11.36 -1.02 14.53
N ASP A 246 -11.07 -0.29 13.46
CA ASP A 246 -11.93 -0.28 12.27
C ASP A 246 -11.85 -1.59 11.49
N ALA A 247 -10.65 -2.19 11.36
CA ALA A 247 -10.49 -3.52 10.77
C ALA A 247 -11.24 -4.59 11.57
N TRP A 248 -11.12 -4.55 12.91
CA TRP A 248 -11.85 -5.48 13.78
C TRP A 248 -13.36 -5.31 13.70
N ARG A 249 -13.85 -4.08 13.66
CA ARG A 249 -15.28 -3.78 13.45
C ARG A 249 -15.80 -4.37 12.15
N TRP A 250 -15.03 -4.20 11.05
CA TRP A 250 -15.36 -4.83 9.78
C TRP A 250 -15.44 -6.35 9.88
N GLN A 251 -14.40 -7.01 10.40
CA GLN A 251 -14.31 -8.46 10.49
C GLN A 251 -15.45 -9.05 11.35
N LYS A 252 -15.76 -8.42 12.49
CA LYS A 252 -16.88 -8.85 13.36
C LYS A 252 -18.23 -8.75 12.68
N ASN A 253 -18.46 -7.68 11.93
CA ASN A 253 -19.73 -7.43 11.28
C ASN A 253 -19.89 -8.27 10.00
N ASN A 254 -18.78 -8.74 9.44
CA ASN A 254 -18.75 -9.47 8.17
C ASN A 254 -17.83 -10.70 8.28
N PRO A 255 -18.18 -11.68 9.12
CA PRO A 255 -17.31 -12.85 9.36
C PRO A 255 -17.07 -13.70 8.10
N LYS A 256 -17.98 -13.64 7.14
CA LYS A 256 -17.87 -14.29 5.82
C LYS A 256 -17.63 -13.31 4.68
N GLY A 257 -17.05 -12.16 4.99
CA GLY A 257 -16.82 -11.11 3.99
C GLY A 257 -18.11 -10.57 3.37
N TYR A 258 -18.03 -10.16 2.11
CA TYR A 258 -19.19 -9.64 1.36
C TYR A 258 -20.20 -10.71 0.94
N GLU A 259 -19.80 -11.99 0.86
CA GLU A 259 -20.68 -13.09 0.48
C GLU A 259 -21.72 -13.45 1.55
N GLY A 260 -21.54 -12.97 2.76
CA GLY A 260 -22.45 -13.21 3.88
C GLY A 260 -23.59 -12.20 4.02
N ARG A 261 -23.76 -11.31 3.04
CA ARG A 261 -24.78 -10.24 3.04
C ARG A 261 -25.99 -10.60 2.20
#